data_851050df4fb1cdf475b8340cc7bfc107
#
_entry.id   851050df4fb1cdf475b8340cc7bfc107
#
_cell.length_a   1.000
_cell.length_b   1.000
_cell.length_c   1.000
_cell.angle_alpha   90.00
_cell.angle_beta   90.00
_cell.angle_gamma   90.00
#
_symmetry.space_group_name_H-M   'P 1'
#
loop_
_entity.id
_entity.type
_entity.pdbx_description
1 polymer ?
#
loop_
_entity_poly.entity_id
_entity_poly.type
_entity_poly.pdbx_seq_one_letter_code
_entity_poly.pdbx_strand_id
1 'polypeptide(L)'
;MGKCHAKRNQYRDMPTHSETRPLPYSAQQMYDLVSDVASYPQFLPWCAAARIRSVTPQGDAQMMEADLVISFKVFRERFGSRVVLWPEDHKIDTEYLDGPFKYLKSYWKFSDTETGCDVSFFVDFEFKNAVLQGIIGVVFNEAMQRIVRAFEQRAAALYG
;
A
#
# COMPACT_ATOMS: atom_id res chain seq x y z
N MET A 1 18.31 24.97 -16.99
CA MET A 1 18.71 23.72 -16.31
C MET A 1 18.37 23.75 -14.83
N GLY A 2 18.85 24.71 -14.06
CA GLY A 2 18.55 24.80 -12.65
C GLY A 2 17.09 24.97 -12.31
N LYS A 3 16.33 25.61 -13.19
CA LYS A 3 14.89 25.83 -13.00
C LYS A 3 14.09 24.53 -12.96
N CYS A 4 14.49 23.52 -13.73
CA CYS A 4 13.81 22.23 -13.76
C CYS A 4 14.02 21.48 -12.44
N HIS A 5 15.18 21.63 -11.83
CA HIS A 5 15.47 21.00 -10.55
C HIS A 5 14.65 21.60 -9.41
N ALA A 6 14.50 22.93 -9.40
CA ALA A 6 13.70 23.60 -8.39
C ALA A 6 12.23 23.16 -8.45
N LYS A 7 11.68 23.02 -9.66
CA LYS A 7 10.31 22.54 -9.84
C LYS A 7 10.13 21.10 -9.36
N ARG A 8 11.12 20.25 -9.60
CA ARG A 8 11.08 18.86 -9.13
C ARG A 8 11.09 18.79 -7.62
N ASN A 9 11.82 19.67 -6.96
CA ASN A 9 11.87 19.69 -5.50
C ASN A 9 10.50 19.98 -4.89
N GLN A 10 9.71 20.83 -5.54
CA GLN A 10 8.35 21.12 -5.08
C GLN A 10 7.45 19.87 -5.15
N TYR A 11 7.60 19.04 -6.19
CA TYR A 11 6.84 17.80 -6.29
C TYR A 11 7.28 16.75 -5.29
N ARG A 12 8.52 16.84 -4.79
CA ARG A 12 9.03 15.91 -3.80
C ARG A 12 8.42 16.10 -2.42
N ASP A 13 7.79 17.26 -2.19
CA ASP A 13 7.07 17.49 -0.94
C ASP A 13 5.80 16.66 -0.85
N MET A 14 5.34 16.07 -1.98
CA MET A 14 4.20 15.16 -1.99
C MET A 14 4.66 13.76 -1.58
N PRO A 15 3.99 13.13 -0.60
CA PRO A 15 4.38 11.81 -0.13
C PRO A 15 4.33 10.77 -1.24
N THR A 16 5.49 10.28 -1.62
CA THR A 16 5.64 9.22 -2.61
C THR A 16 6.71 8.26 -2.12
N HIS A 17 6.40 6.98 -2.15
CA HIS A 17 7.34 5.95 -1.76
C HIS A 17 7.41 4.87 -2.84
N SER A 18 8.62 4.49 -3.21
CA SER A 18 8.85 3.43 -4.18
C SER A 18 10.07 2.63 -3.74
N GLU A 19 9.92 1.34 -3.61
CA GLU A 19 11.06 0.48 -3.29
C GLU A 19 10.89 -0.92 -3.87
N THR A 20 12.02 -1.62 -4.03
CA THR A 20 12.06 -3.04 -4.36
C THR A 20 12.92 -3.74 -3.32
N ARG A 21 12.41 -4.81 -2.75
CA ARG A 21 13.05 -5.50 -1.63
C ARG A 21 13.05 -7.01 -1.87
N PRO A 22 14.23 -7.67 -1.76
CA PRO A 22 14.27 -9.12 -1.85
C PRO A 22 13.80 -9.76 -0.54
N LEU A 23 12.96 -10.79 -0.65
CA LEU A 23 12.48 -11.55 0.49
C LEU A 23 12.65 -13.05 0.23
N PRO A 24 12.82 -13.88 1.28
CA PRO A 24 13.02 -15.32 1.14
C PRO A 24 11.73 -16.12 0.98
N TYR A 25 10.71 -15.51 0.44
CA TYR A 25 9.39 -16.13 0.22
C TYR A 25 9.06 -16.08 -1.26
N SER A 26 8.21 -17.00 -1.74
CA SER A 26 7.84 -17.00 -3.16
C SER A 26 6.94 -15.81 -3.50
N ALA A 27 6.89 -15.48 -4.80
CA ALA A 27 5.99 -14.44 -5.29
C ALA A 27 4.54 -14.78 -4.94
N GLN A 28 4.15 -16.05 -5.04
CA GLN A 28 2.79 -16.49 -4.70
C GLN A 28 2.49 -16.29 -3.21
N GLN A 29 3.43 -16.62 -2.33
CA GLN A 29 3.24 -16.41 -0.88
C GLN A 29 3.05 -14.94 -0.56
N MET A 30 3.88 -14.07 -1.12
CA MET A 30 3.78 -12.64 -0.86
C MET A 30 2.53 -12.04 -1.50
N TYR A 31 2.18 -12.49 -2.70
CA TYR A 31 0.93 -12.07 -3.34
C TYR A 31 -0.29 -12.45 -2.48
N ASP A 32 -0.35 -13.68 -2.00
CA ASP A 32 -1.45 -14.16 -1.16
C ASP A 32 -1.57 -13.33 0.13
N LEU A 33 -0.44 -12.99 0.73
CA LEU A 33 -0.42 -12.20 1.95
C LEU A 33 -0.94 -10.78 1.72
N VAL A 34 -0.44 -10.12 0.69
CA VAL A 34 -0.79 -8.71 0.41
C VAL A 34 -2.19 -8.58 -0.17
N SER A 35 -2.67 -9.57 -0.91
CA SER A 35 -4.03 -9.55 -1.46
C SER A 35 -5.10 -9.82 -0.40
N ASP A 36 -4.74 -10.35 0.76
CA ASP A 36 -5.65 -10.64 1.86
C ASP A 36 -5.90 -9.38 2.70
N VAL A 37 -6.60 -8.43 2.11
CA VAL A 37 -6.88 -7.11 2.72
C VAL A 37 -7.68 -7.24 4.01
N ALA A 38 -8.56 -8.24 4.10
CA ALA A 38 -9.38 -8.45 5.30
C ALA A 38 -8.53 -8.73 6.55
N SER A 39 -7.32 -9.23 6.39
CA SER A 39 -6.41 -9.55 7.49
C SER A 39 -5.55 -8.36 7.94
N TYR A 40 -5.56 -7.26 7.21
CA TYR A 40 -4.71 -6.11 7.52
C TYR A 40 -4.83 -5.59 8.96
N PRO A 41 -6.02 -5.51 9.56
CA PRO A 41 -6.11 -5.03 10.95
C PRO A 41 -5.37 -5.90 11.96
N GLN A 42 -5.04 -7.14 11.62
CA GLN A 42 -4.35 -8.06 12.52
C GLN A 42 -2.86 -7.73 12.68
N PHE A 43 -2.27 -7.03 11.72
CA PHE A 43 -0.82 -6.82 11.75
C PHE A 43 -0.34 -5.44 11.26
N LEU A 44 -1.11 -4.75 10.43
CA LEU A 44 -0.67 -3.44 9.91
C LEU A 44 -0.86 -2.34 10.95
N PRO A 45 0.17 -1.50 11.16
CA PRO A 45 0.01 -0.33 12.02
C PRO A 45 -1.03 0.62 11.41
N TRP A 46 -1.78 1.26 12.27
CA TRP A 46 -2.78 2.28 11.93
C TRP A 46 -3.97 1.77 11.11
N CYS A 47 -4.06 0.49 10.84
CA CYS A 47 -5.24 -0.10 10.20
C CYS A 47 -6.15 -0.67 11.28
N ALA A 48 -7.21 0.07 11.61
CA ALA A 48 -8.11 -0.30 12.69
C ALA A 48 -9.19 -1.30 12.25
N ALA A 49 -9.58 -1.26 10.99
CA ALA A 49 -10.61 -2.14 10.44
C ALA A 49 -10.46 -2.27 8.93
N ALA A 50 -10.93 -3.38 8.40
CA ALA A 50 -11.01 -3.62 6.97
C ALA A 50 -12.31 -4.35 6.65
N ARG A 51 -12.98 -3.96 5.58
CA ARG A 51 -14.22 -4.56 5.13
C ARG A 51 -14.20 -4.76 3.62
N ILE A 52 -14.41 -5.98 3.18
CA ILE A 52 -14.53 -6.29 1.75
C ILE A 52 -16.00 -6.14 1.36
N ARG A 53 -16.29 -5.22 0.45
CA ARG A 53 -17.66 -5.00 -0.04
C ARG A 53 -18.04 -5.98 -1.11
N SER A 54 -17.12 -6.23 -2.06
CA SER A 54 -17.40 -7.09 -3.20
C SER A 54 -16.11 -7.60 -3.82
N VAL A 55 -16.20 -8.75 -4.45
CA VAL A 55 -15.12 -9.30 -5.29
C VAL A 55 -15.77 -9.75 -6.57
N THR A 56 -15.36 -9.19 -7.71
CA THR A 56 -15.97 -9.46 -9.01
C THR A 56 -14.88 -9.91 -9.99
N PRO A 57 -15.07 -11.05 -10.68
CA PRO A 57 -14.16 -11.45 -11.74
C PRO A 57 -14.17 -10.45 -12.88
N GLN A 58 -13.00 -10.19 -13.46
CA GLN A 58 -12.87 -9.29 -14.60
C GLN A 58 -11.78 -9.80 -15.53
N GLY A 59 -12.13 -10.70 -16.45
CA GLY A 59 -11.16 -11.36 -17.30
C GLY A 59 -10.18 -12.18 -16.46
N ASP A 60 -8.88 -11.94 -16.65
CA ASP A 60 -7.83 -12.62 -15.89
C ASP A 60 -7.60 -12.00 -14.51
N ALA A 61 -8.28 -10.91 -14.23
CA ALA A 61 -8.15 -10.17 -12.98
C ALA A 61 -9.38 -10.36 -12.11
N GLN A 62 -9.25 -9.96 -10.84
CA GLN A 62 -10.37 -9.80 -9.93
C GLN A 62 -10.41 -8.36 -9.45
N MET A 63 -11.61 -7.81 -9.34
CA MET A 63 -11.81 -6.47 -8.82
C MET A 63 -12.45 -6.55 -7.45
N MET A 64 -11.77 -6.04 -6.45
CA MET A 64 -12.25 -6.01 -5.07
C MET A 64 -12.52 -4.57 -4.67
N GLU A 65 -13.70 -4.32 -4.09
CA GLU A 65 -13.97 -3.05 -3.43
C GLU A 65 -13.88 -3.26 -1.93
N ALA A 66 -13.10 -2.42 -1.28
CA ALA A 66 -12.82 -2.57 0.15
C ALA A 66 -12.79 -1.22 0.85
N ASP A 67 -13.18 -1.23 2.11
CA ASP A 67 -13.05 -0.09 3.02
C ASP A 67 -11.97 -0.39 4.03
N LEU A 68 -11.09 0.57 4.25
CA LEU A 68 -10.12 0.53 5.35
C LEU A 68 -10.39 1.70 6.29
N VAL A 69 -10.19 1.47 7.58
CA VAL A 69 -10.23 2.52 8.58
C VAL A 69 -8.81 2.76 9.07
N ILE A 70 -8.35 3.98 8.85
CA ILE A 70 -7.03 4.42 9.33
C ILE A 70 -7.24 5.12 10.66
N SER A 71 -6.45 4.73 11.67
CA SER A 71 -6.45 5.37 12.96
C SER A 71 -5.04 5.81 13.30
N PHE A 72 -4.84 7.13 13.37
CA PHE A 72 -3.53 7.72 13.65
C PHE A 72 -3.70 8.92 14.57
N LYS A 73 -3.23 8.80 15.81
CA LYS A 73 -3.41 9.82 16.86
C LYS A 73 -4.90 10.14 17.04
N VAL A 74 -5.30 11.39 16.87
CA VAL A 74 -6.72 11.79 16.98
C VAL A 74 -7.49 11.59 15.69
N PHE A 75 -6.81 11.24 14.61
CA PHE A 75 -7.45 11.04 13.31
C PHE A 75 -7.93 9.61 13.17
N ARG A 76 -9.19 9.46 12.76
CA ARG A 76 -9.78 8.17 12.44
C ARG A 76 -10.65 8.34 11.21
N GLU A 77 -10.23 7.76 10.10
CA GLU A 77 -10.86 7.98 8.80
C GLU A 77 -11.08 6.67 8.07
N ARG A 78 -12.23 6.55 7.43
CA ARG A 78 -12.52 5.44 6.53
C ARG A 78 -12.21 5.89 5.10
N PHE A 79 -11.59 5.02 4.32
CA PHE A 79 -11.50 5.25 2.89
C PHE A 79 -11.89 4.00 2.10
N GLY A 80 -12.53 4.23 0.96
CA GLY A 80 -12.89 3.19 0.02
C GLY A 80 -11.87 3.09 -1.09
N SER A 81 -11.55 1.86 -1.47
CA SER A 81 -10.60 1.60 -2.55
C SER A 81 -11.10 0.50 -3.46
N ARG A 82 -10.64 0.55 -4.71
CA ARG A 82 -10.82 -0.51 -5.69
C ARG A 82 -9.48 -1.17 -5.89
N VAL A 83 -9.41 -2.44 -5.55
CA VAL A 83 -8.19 -3.23 -5.65
C VAL A 83 -8.32 -4.18 -6.82
N VAL A 84 -7.43 -4.07 -7.78
CA VAL A 84 -7.42 -4.96 -8.95
C VAL A 84 -6.31 -5.97 -8.73
N LEU A 85 -6.69 -7.25 -8.72
CA LEU A 85 -5.81 -8.36 -8.41
C LEU A 85 -5.54 -9.17 -9.69
N TRP A 86 -4.27 -9.31 -10.04
CA TRP A 86 -3.84 -10.18 -11.14
C TRP A 86 -3.08 -11.37 -10.59
N PRO A 87 -3.78 -12.50 -10.31
CA PRO A 87 -3.14 -13.66 -9.65
C PRO A 87 -2.00 -14.26 -10.44
N GLU A 88 -2.13 -14.35 -11.77
CA GLU A 88 -1.11 -14.97 -12.61
C GLU A 88 0.14 -14.10 -12.74
N ASP A 89 -0.05 -12.77 -12.78
CA ASP A 89 1.05 -11.82 -12.89
C ASP A 89 1.64 -11.46 -11.53
N HIS A 90 1.07 -11.90 -10.43
CA HIS A 90 1.45 -11.53 -9.07
C HIS A 90 1.55 -10.01 -8.94
N LYS A 91 0.44 -9.33 -9.23
CA LYS A 91 0.38 -7.89 -9.26
C LYS A 91 -0.92 -7.40 -8.62
N ILE A 92 -0.84 -6.29 -7.91
CA ILE A 92 -1.99 -5.68 -7.22
C ILE A 92 -1.95 -4.18 -7.46
N ASP A 93 -3.03 -3.61 -7.99
CA ASP A 93 -3.18 -2.16 -8.14
C ASP A 93 -4.31 -1.68 -7.26
N THR A 94 -4.14 -0.53 -6.64
CA THR A 94 -5.16 0.08 -5.80
C THR A 94 -5.51 1.46 -6.32
N GLU A 95 -6.80 1.69 -6.52
CA GLU A 95 -7.37 2.98 -6.89
C GLU A 95 -8.19 3.52 -5.72
N TYR A 96 -8.12 4.82 -5.52
CA TYR A 96 -8.89 5.53 -4.50
C TYR A 96 -10.31 5.79 -4.99
N LEU A 97 -11.31 5.48 -4.17
CA LEU A 97 -12.71 5.78 -4.47
C LEU A 97 -13.20 6.98 -3.70
N ASP A 98 -13.12 6.92 -2.38
CA ASP A 98 -13.59 8.02 -1.53
C ASP A 98 -12.94 7.96 -0.16
N GLY A 99 -12.94 9.10 0.55
CA GLY A 99 -12.40 9.19 1.90
C GLY A 99 -11.56 10.46 2.11
N PRO A 100 -10.53 10.37 2.96
CA PRO A 100 -9.79 11.54 3.43
C PRO A 100 -8.68 12.01 2.50
N PHE A 101 -8.46 11.35 1.39
CA PHE A 101 -7.38 11.71 0.47
C PHE A 101 -7.87 12.63 -0.64
N LYS A 102 -7.00 13.49 -1.12
CA LYS A 102 -7.19 14.16 -2.41
C LYS A 102 -7.02 13.15 -3.53
N TYR A 103 -6.02 12.28 -3.38
CA TYR A 103 -5.79 11.15 -4.25
C TYR A 103 -4.98 10.10 -3.48
N LEU A 104 -5.05 8.86 -3.95
CA LEU A 104 -4.19 7.78 -3.48
C LEU A 104 -4.03 6.79 -4.62
N LYS A 105 -2.80 6.36 -4.85
CA LYS A 105 -2.47 5.37 -5.86
C LYS A 105 -1.37 4.48 -5.31
N SER A 106 -1.57 3.17 -5.41
CA SER A 106 -0.51 2.24 -5.03
C SER A 106 -0.52 1.01 -5.93
N TYR A 107 0.63 0.36 -6.01
CA TYR A 107 0.70 -0.93 -6.67
C TYR A 107 1.78 -1.79 -6.03
N TRP A 108 1.61 -3.10 -6.20
CA TRP A 108 2.54 -4.12 -5.78
C TRP A 108 2.85 -5.03 -6.95
N LYS A 109 4.09 -5.47 -7.04
CA LYS A 109 4.53 -6.46 -8.01
C LYS A 109 5.46 -7.44 -7.31
N PHE A 110 5.23 -8.73 -7.53
CA PHE A 110 6.02 -9.80 -6.92
C PHE A 110 6.63 -10.63 -8.03
N SER A 111 7.95 -10.76 -8.02
CA SER A 111 8.70 -11.46 -9.08
C SER A 111 9.60 -12.51 -8.45
N ASP A 112 9.42 -13.79 -8.83
CA ASP A 112 10.24 -14.85 -8.29
C ASP A 112 11.73 -14.69 -8.66
N THR A 113 12.58 -15.04 -7.70
CA THR A 113 14.03 -15.09 -7.86
C THR A 113 14.54 -16.47 -7.44
N GLU A 114 15.82 -16.72 -7.56
CA GLU A 114 16.41 -18.00 -7.16
C GLU A 114 16.28 -18.26 -5.65
N THR A 115 16.22 -17.19 -4.84
CA THR A 115 16.23 -17.32 -3.38
C THR A 115 14.91 -16.87 -2.72
N GLY A 116 13.91 -16.52 -3.51
CA GLY A 116 12.63 -16.05 -2.98
C GLY A 116 11.90 -15.21 -4.01
N CYS A 117 11.63 -13.94 -3.71
CA CYS A 117 11.04 -13.02 -4.67
C CYS A 117 11.51 -11.59 -4.41
N ASP A 118 11.41 -10.77 -5.45
CA ASP A 118 11.52 -9.32 -5.32
C ASP A 118 10.12 -8.74 -5.16
N VAL A 119 9.93 -7.96 -4.11
CA VAL A 119 8.69 -7.24 -3.83
C VAL A 119 8.89 -5.79 -4.20
N SER A 120 8.17 -5.33 -5.21
CA SER A 120 8.16 -3.93 -5.62
C SER A 120 6.89 -3.28 -5.12
N PHE A 121 7.02 -2.16 -4.42
CA PHE A 121 5.91 -1.44 -3.82
C PHE A 121 6.01 0.04 -4.16
N PHE A 122 4.87 0.60 -4.56
CA PHE A 122 4.74 2.02 -4.85
C PHE A 122 3.48 2.56 -4.19
N VAL A 123 3.59 3.73 -3.57
CA VAL A 123 2.43 4.47 -3.07
C VAL A 123 2.65 5.97 -3.24
N ASP A 124 1.59 6.66 -3.65
CA ASP A 124 1.56 8.10 -3.80
C ASP A 124 0.20 8.58 -3.31
N PHE A 125 0.19 9.52 -2.37
CA PHE A 125 -1.07 10.00 -1.81
C PHE A 125 -0.91 11.40 -1.22
N GLU A 126 -2.07 12.05 -1.01
CA GLU A 126 -2.13 13.33 -0.30
C GLU A 126 -3.45 13.39 0.45
N PHE A 127 -3.41 13.80 1.72
CA PHE A 127 -4.60 13.99 2.53
C PHE A 127 -5.28 15.33 2.23
N LYS A 128 -6.61 15.35 2.37
CA LYS A 128 -7.39 16.60 2.27
C LYS A 128 -7.15 17.50 3.49
N ASN A 129 -7.00 16.90 4.67
CA ASN A 129 -6.78 17.62 5.92
C ASN A 129 -5.34 18.15 5.95
N ALA A 130 -5.19 19.48 5.98
CA ALA A 130 -3.86 20.10 5.93
C ALA A 130 -3.01 19.79 7.16
N VAL A 131 -3.64 19.63 8.32
CA VAL A 131 -2.92 19.28 9.55
C VAL A 131 -2.37 17.87 9.47
N LEU A 132 -3.19 16.93 9.04
CA LEU A 132 -2.78 15.54 8.87
C LEU A 132 -1.68 15.42 7.79
N GLN A 133 -1.84 16.14 6.68
CA GLN A 133 -0.85 16.18 5.62
C GLN A 133 0.49 16.71 6.13
N GLY A 134 0.47 17.74 6.96
CA GLY A 134 1.69 18.29 7.56
C GLY A 134 2.39 17.29 8.48
N ILE A 135 1.62 16.55 9.27
CA ILE A 135 2.16 15.51 10.16
C ILE A 135 2.80 14.39 9.34
N ILE A 136 2.08 13.89 8.34
CA ILE A 136 2.57 12.76 7.54
C ILE A 136 3.82 13.17 6.73
N GLY A 137 3.91 14.42 6.30
CA GLY A 137 5.08 14.92 5.60
C GLY A 137 6.35 14.84 6.43
N VAL A 138 6.22 14.97 7.75
CA VAL A 138 7.36 14.86 8.67
C VAL A 138 7.73 13.41 8.96
N VAL A 139 6.75 12.54 9.14
CA VAL A 139 6.98 11.16 9.59
C VAL A 139 6.89 10.13 8.47
N PHE A 140 6.76 10.57 7.23
CA PHE A 140 6.42 9.69 6.10
C PHE A 140 7.39 8.51 5.96
N ASN A 141 8.69 8.77 5.94
CA ASN A 141 9.68 7.71 5.75
C ASN A 141 9.61 6.67 6.87
N GLU A 142 9.47 7.12 8.11
CA GLU A 142 9.35 6.21 9.25
C GLU A 142 8.06 5.41 9.16
N ALA A 143 6.97 6.05 8.77
CA ALA A 143 5.67 5.38 8.61
C ALA A 143 5.76 4.29 7.55
N MET A 144 6.36 4.59 6.40
CA MET A 144 6.50 3.61 5.32
C MET A 144 7.40 2.44 5.74
N GLN A 145 8.48 2.70 6.47
CA GLN A 145 9.34 1.64 6.98
C GLN A 145 8.58 0.72 7.96
N ARG A 146 7.73 1.27 8.78
CA ARG A 146 6.91 0.45 9.69
C ARG A 146 5.90 -0.42 8.95
N ILE A 147 5.29 0.11 7.91
CA ILE A 147 4.35 -0.65 7.08
C ILE A 147 5.06 -1.81 6.39
N VAL A 148 6.19 -1.53 5.74
CA VAL A 148 6.97 -2.56 5.04
C VAL A 148 7.43 -3.64 6.02
N ARG A 149 7.93 -3.24 7.18
CA ARG A 149 8.38 -4.17 8.21
C ARG A 149 7.24 -5.03 8.73
N ALA A 150 6.04 -4.47 8.85
CA ALA A 150 4.87 -5.22 9.30
C ALA A 150 4.51 -6.34 8.31
N PHE A 151 4.57 -6.08 7.01
CA PHE A 151 4.37 -7.11 6.00
C PHE A 151 5.45 -8.20 6.07
N GLU A 152 6.70 -7.82 6.25
CA GLU A 152 7.79 -8.79 6.39
C GLU A 152 7.62 -9.67 7.63
N GLN A 153 7.27 -9.08 8.76
CA GLN A 153 7.03 -9.82 10.01
C GLN A 153 5.82 -10.75 9.88
N ARG A 154 4.80 -10.31 9.17
CA ARG A 154 3.63 -11.16 8.92
C ARG A 154 4.00 -12.35 8.05
N ALA A 155 4.83 -12.14 7.03
CA ALA A 155 5.32 -13.22 6.19
C ALA A 155 6.14 -14.23 7.02
N ALA A 156 7.00 -13.75 7.90
CA ALA A 156 7.76 -14.62 8.78
C ALA A 156 6.86 -15.43 9.72
N ALA A 157 5.79 -14.82 10.23
CA ALA A 157 4.84 -15.50 11.09
C ALA A 157 4.03 -16.57 10.35
N LEU A 158 3.69 -16.33 9.09
CA LEU A 158 2.87 -17.25 8.30
C LEU A 158 3.70 -18.36 7.62
N TYR A 159 4.88 -18.03 7.16
CA TYR A 159 5.65 -18.92 6.29
C TYR A 159 7.00 -19.37 6.89
N GLY A 160 7.34 -18.86 8.04
CA GLY A 160 8.61 -19.17 8.68
C GLY A 160 9.74 -18.34 8.11
#